data_bf82004bc528734e711e5d8dccf861f0
#
_entry.id   bf82004bc528734e711e5d8dccf861f0
#
_cell.length_a   1.000
_cell.length_b   1.000
_cell.length_c   1.000
_cell.angle_alpha   90.00
_cell.angle_beta   90.00
_cell.angle_gamma   90.00
#
_symmetry.space_group_name_H-M   'P 1'
#
loop_
_entity.id
_entity.type
_entity.pdbx_description
1 polymer ?
#
loop_
_entity_poly.entity_id
_entity_poly.type
_entity_poly.pdbx_seq_one_letter_code
_entity_poly.pdbx_strand_id
1 'polypeptide(L)'
;SEMCIRDRLAKARYVMIKLSPMLDWRKAVDDFAGTVAEVHIVSTGNECKELLLVLDGKAAGATSDVAAADTRAPHVYCVNDDQRLDYDAAAYTRGLRIGDAPLPHELRYLYEPNASIMKAGCFDVVEARFGAVQIGPSSHLFVSDEPVDGFPGRGFAIETIGGMGKKELKRLLSGLDRANIAVRNFPLTAPQ
;
A
#
# COMPACT_ATOMS: atom_id res chain seq x y z
N SER A 1 11.65 -0.45 24.63
CA SER A 1 12.85 -1.13 25.06
C SER A 1 12.68 -2.62 24.75
N GLU A 2 13.60 -3.17 23.92
CA GLU A 2 13.59 -4.57 23.43
C GLU A 2 13.54 -5.60 24.56
N MET A 3 14.21 -5.33 25.67
CA MET A 3 14.23 -6.20 26.84
C MET A 3 12.81 -6.45 27.39
N CYS A 4 11.96 -5.45 27.39
CA CYS A 4 10.58 -5.56 27.89
C CYS A 4 9.69 -6.43 26.99
N ILE A 5 9.98 -6.49 25.66
CA ILE A 5 9.21 -7.27 24.70
C ILE A 5 9.62 -8.75 24.76
N ARG A 6 10.90 -9.05 24.90
CA ARG A 6 11.40 -10.44 25.09
C ARG A 6 10.82 -11.06 26.36
N ASP A 7 10.75 -10.30 27.46
CA ASP A 7 10.12 -10.77 28.70
C ASP A 7 8.61 -11.07 28.52
N ARG A 8 7.93 -10.30 27.67
CA ARG A 8 6.51 -10.54 27.36
C ARG A 8 6.32 -11.77 26.49
N LEU A 9 7.17 -11.95 25.46
CA LEU A 9 7.15 -13.14 24.59
C LEU A 9 7.47 -14.43 25.35
N ALA A 10 8.26 -14.35 26.42
CA ALA A 10 8.50 -15.50 27.30
C ALA A 10 7.26 -15.90 28.12
N LYS A 11 6.32 -14.98 28.35
CA LYS A 11 5.11 -15.16 29.17
C LYS A 11 3.83 -15.34 28.36
N ALA A 12 3.81 -14.87 27.10
CA ALA A 12 2.64 -14.91 26.23
C ALA A 12 3.03 -15.45 24.86
N ARG A 13 2.18 -16.30 24.28
CA ARG A 13 2.39 -16.81 22.92
C ARG A 13 2.36 -15.70 21.89
N TYR A 14 1.43 -14.78 22.03
CA TYR A 14 1.29 -13.64 21.12
C TYR A 14 1.40 -12.33 21.89
N VAL A 15 2.11 -11.38 21.30
CA VAL A 15 2.20 -10.01 21.81
C VAL A 15 1.82 -9.06 20.70
N MET A 16 0.84 -8.20 20.90
CA MET A 16 0.48 -7.15 19.97
C MET A 16 1.13 -5.83 20.39
N ILE A 17 1.76 -5.16 19.43
CA ILE A 17 2.39 -3.86 19.62
C ILE A 17 1.70 -2.86 18.72
N LYS A 18 1.22 -1.78 19.32
CA LYS A 18 0.72 -0.61 18.59
C LYS A 18 1.84 0.38 18.38
N LEU A 19 2.06 0.77 17.14
CA LEU A 19 3.06 1.73 16.71
C LEU A 19 2.41 2.96 16.07
N SER A 20 3.16 4.05 16.01
CA SER A 20 2.74 5.23 15.25
C SER A 20 2.60 4.90 13.76
N PRO A 21 1.53 5.39 13.10
CA PRO A 21 1.35 5.20 11.64
C PRO A 21 2.45 5.89 10.80
N MET A 22 3.25 6.78 11.41
CA MET A 22 4.37 7.44 10.73
C MET A 22 5.60 6.55 10.56
N LEU A 23 5.74 5.48 11.37
CA LEU A 23 6.89 4.58 11.30
C LEU A 23 6.88 3.73 10.03
N ASP A 24 8.05 3.46 9.48
CA ASP A 24 8.21 2.46 8.41
C ASP A 24 7.96 1.06 8.99
N TRP A 25 6.90 0.40 8.51
CA TRP A 25 6.52 -0.89 9.01
C TRP A 25 7.55 -2.00 8.70
N ARG A 26 8.27 -1.89 7.56
CA ARG A 26 9.30 -2.87 7.19
C ARG A 26 10.48 -2.78 8.15
N LYS A 27 10.92 -1.56 8.41
CA LYS A 27 11.97 -1.34 9.41
C LYS A 27 11.53 -1.82 10.80
N ALA A 28 10.27 -1.57 11.18
CA ALA A 28 9.75 -2.04 12.45
C ALA A 28 9.73 -3.59 12.53
N VAL A 29 9.43 -4.29 11.43
CA VAL A 29 9.53 -5.75 11.35
C VAL A 29 10.98 -6.22 11.52
N ASP A 30 11.92 -5.58 10.84
CA ASP A 30 13.36 -5.90 10.94
C ASP A 30 13.89 -5.72 12.38
N ASP A 31 13.42 -4.69 13.08
CA ASP A 31 13.80 -4.42 14.48
C ASP A 31 13.35 -5.54 15.45
N PHE A 32 12.35 -6.35 15.08
CA PHE A 32 11.85 -7.48 15.89
C PHE A 32 12.35 -8.87 15.42
N ALA A 33 13.34 -8.92 14.54
CA ALA A 33 14.15 -10.11 14.22
C ALA A 33 13.36 -11.41 14.04
N GLY A 34 12.47 -11.48 13.06
CA GLY A 34 11.78 -12.73 12.68
C GLY A 34 10.67 -13.19 13.65
N THR A 35 10.36 -12.41 14.69
CA THR A 35 9.26 -12.72 15.62
C THR A 35 7.90 -12.20 15.14
N VAL A 36 7.86 -11.28 14.17
CA VAL A 36 6.62 -10.69 13.66
C VAL A 36 5.90 -11.70 12.77
N ALA A 37 4.71 -12.12 13.18
CA ALA A 37 3.84 -13.00 12.42
C ALA A 37 2.88 -12.22 11.52
N GLU A 38 2.37 -11.09 12.00
CA GLU A 38 1.39 -10.28 11.27
C GLU A 38 1.67 -8.79 11.41
N VAL A 39 1.36 -8.05 10.33
CA VAL A 39 1.36 -6.58 10.29
C VAL A 39 -0.03 -6.11 9.91
N HIS A 40 -0.64 -5.25 10.72
CA HIS A 40 -1.93 -4.65 10.42
C HIS A 40 -1.76 -3.15 10.20
N ILE A 41 -2.10 -2.69 9.01
CA ILE A 41 -2.12 -1.29 8.62
C ILE A 41 -3.57 -0.86 8.56
N VAL A 42 -3.99 -0.09 9.56
CA VAL A 42 -5.39 0.28 9.75
C VAL A 42 -5.60 1.74 9.42
N SER A 43 -6.51 1.98 8.50
CA SER A 43 -6.94 3.30 8.06
C SER A 43 -8.44 3.45 8.22
N THR A 44 -8.89 4.67 8.43
CA THR A 44 -10.31 5.04 8.44
C THR A 44 -10.47 6.42 7.81
N GLY A 45 -11.54 6.61 7.03
CA GLY A 45 -11.75 7.85 6.29
C GLY A 45 -10.58 8.18 5.35
N ASN A 46 -9.92 7.16 4.80
CA ASN A 46 -8.73 7.27 3.94
C ASN A 46 -7.51 7.94 4.61
N GLU A 47 -7.37 7.77 5.93
CA GLU A 47 -6.21 8.21 6.70
C GLU A 47 -5.66 7.06 7.54
N CYS A 48 -4.35 6.78 7.45
CA CYS A 48 -3.71 5.73 8.23
C CYS A 48 -3.67 6.14 9.72
N LYS A 49 -4.33 5.36 10.57
CA LYS A 49 -4.48 5.63 12.01
C LYS A 49 -3.56 4.79 12.86
N GLU A 50 -3.40 3.51 12.52
CA GLU A 50 -2.70 2.56 13.37
C GLU A 50 -1.78 1.66 12.54
N LEU A 51 -0.64 1.34 13.13
CA LEU A 51 0.24 0.26 12.71
C LEU A 51 0.36 -0.73 13.86
N LEU A 52 -0.11 -1.98 13.66
CA LEU A 52 -0.05 -3.02 14.68
C LEU A 52 0.86 -4.14 14.20
N LEU A 53 1.74 -4.62 15.08
CA LEU A 53 2.54 -5.81 14.86
C LEU A 53 2.07 -6.90 15.83
N VAL A 54 1.85 -8.10 15.31
CA VAL A 54 1.60 -9.29 16.13
C VAL A 54 2.86 -10.15 16.11
N LEU A 55 3.46 -10.32 17.28
CA LEU A 55 4.65 -11.13 17.48
C LEU A 55 4.25 -12.52 17.99
N ASP A 56 4.89 -13.59 17.47
CA ASP A 56 4.71 -14.97 17.94
C ASP A 56 5.93 -15.38 18.78
N GLY A 57 5.70 -15.64 20.08
CA GLY A 57 6.73 -16.06 21.04
C GLY A 57 7.36 -17.42 20.71
N LYS A 58 6.68 -18.30 19.94
CA LYS A 58 7.27 -19.56 19.51
C LYS A 58 8.37 -19.36 18.49
N ALA A 59 8.27 -18.33 17.64
CA ALA A 59 9.33 -17.98 16.70
C ALA A 59 10.58 -17.46 17.42
N ALA A 60 10.41 -16.81 18.57
CA ALA A 60 11.52 -16.32 19.40
C ALA A 60 12.34 -17.43 20.08
N GLY A 61 11.74 -18.61 20.29
CA GLY A 61 12.40 -19.78 20.92
C GLY A 61 13.14 -20.70 19.98
N ALA A 62 12.99 -20.55 18.67
CA ALA A 62 13.61 -21.40 17.64
C ALA A 62 15.06 -21.01 17.28
N THR A 63 15.63 -19.98 17.92
CA THR A 63 16.95 -19.43 17.60
C THR A 63 18.10 -20.04 18.41
N SER A 64 18.26 -21.36 18.42
CA SER A 64 19.56 -21.95 18.81
C SER A 64 20.45 -22.30 17.60
N ASP A 65 19.93 -22.25 16.38
CA ASP A 65 20.72 -22.45 15.16
C ASP A 65 20.61 -21.22 14.25
N VAL A 66 21.69 -20.44 14.22
CA VAL A 66 21.87 -19.22 13.40
C VAL A 66 21.80 -19.51 11.89
N ALA A 67 21.72 -20.79 11.48
CA ALA A 67 21.61 -21.21 10.08
C ALA A 67 20.17 -21.47 9.60
N ALA A 68 19.18 -21.44 10.48
CA ALA A 68 17.76 -21.68 10.17
C ALA A 68 16.83 -20.61 10.75
N ALA A 69 17.31 -19.37 10.90
CA ALA A 69 16.44 -18.21 10.99
C ALA A 69 15.79 -18.03 9.62
N ASP A 70 14.85 -18.93 9.34
CA ASP A 70 13.83 -18.74 8.32
C ASP A 70 13.20 -17.39 8.67
N THR A 71 13.59 -16.35 7.94
CA THR A 71 13.04 -15.01 8.05
C THR A 71 11.62 -15.11 7.55
N ARG A 72 10.74 -15.65 8.39
CA ARG A 72 9.33 -15.80 8.10
C ARG A 72 8.79 -14.42 7.88
N ALA A 73 8.60 -14.10 6.61
CA ALA A 73 8.00 -12.82 6.25
C ALA A 73 6.57 -12.78 6.83
N PRO A 74 6.17 -11.67 7.44
CA PRO A 74 4.86 -11.56 8.07
C PRO A 74 3.73 -11.57 7.04
N HIS A 75 2.53 -11.97 7.47
CA HIS A 75 1.32 -11.72 6.74
C HIS A 75 0.88 -10.27 6.97
N VAL A 76 0.55 -9.54 5.90
CA VAL A 76 0.21 -8.10 5.95
C VAL A 76 -1.26 -7.90 5.66
N TYR A 77 -1.93 -7.20 6.56
CA TYR A 77 -3.34 -6.81 6.46
C TYR A 77 -3.45 -5.31 6.24
N CYS A 78 -4.06 -4.90 5.14
CA CYS A 78 -4.39 -3.51 4.82
C CYS A 78 -5.89 -3.32 4.97
N VAL A 79 -6.29 -2.44 5.87
CA VAL A 79 -7.71 -2.17 6.18
C VAL A 79 -7.96 -0.68 6.05
N ASN A 80 -9.00 -0.31 5.31
CA ASN A 80 -9.51 1.06 5.26
C ASN A 80 -11.04 1.02 5.28
N ASP A 81 -11.64 1.33 6.43
CA ASP A 81 -13.06 1.19 6.68
C ASP A 81 -13.54 -0.26 6.40
N ASP A 82 -14.34 -0.46 5.38
CA ASP A 82 -14.85 -1.77 4.91
C ASP A 82 -13.97 -2.44 3.84
N GLN A 83 -13.01 -1.70 3.27
CA GLN A 83 -12.07 -2.22 2.26
C GLN A 83 -10.92 -3.00 2.93
N ARG A 84 -10.62 -4.18 2.40
CA ARG A 84 -9.56 -5.05 2.91
C ARG A 84 -8.73 -5.65 1.79
N LEU A 85 -7.43 -5.71 2.01
CA LEU A 85 -6.48 -6.46 1.22
C LEU A 85 -5.48 -7.11 2.18
N ASP A 86 -5.14 -8.36 1.97
CA ASP A 86 -4.07 -9.03 2.72
C ASP A 86 -3.15 -9.83 1.80
N TYR A 87 -1.91 -10.02 2.20
CA TYR A 87 -0.91 -10.75 1.42
C TYR A 87 0.25 -11.21 2.30
N ASP A 88 0.93 -12.28 1.85
CA ASP A 88 2.20 -12.69 2.46
C ASP A 88 3.33 -11.79 1.98
N ALA A 89 4.07 -11.20 2.90
CA ALA A 89 5.19 -10.33 2.52
C ALA A 89 6.30 -11.07 1.78
N ALA A 90 6.40 -12.42 1.92
CA ALA A 90 7.31 -13.26 1.15
C ALA A 90 6.92 -13.38 -0.33
N ALA A 91 5.61 -13.32 -0.64
CA ALA A 91 5.11 -13.35 -2.01
C ALA A 91 5.34 -12.01 -2.74
N TYR A 92 5.69 -10.98 -1.98
CA TYR A 92 6.08 -9.67 -2.48
C TYR A 92 7.52 -9.75 -3.02
N THR A 93 7.68 -10.23 -4.21
CA THR A 93 8.96 -10.13 -4.91
C THR A 93 9.14 -8.69 -5.40
N ARG A 94 10.10 -7.98 -4.83
CA ARG A 94 10.62 -6.68 -5.32
C ARG A 94 11.09 -6.72 -6.79
N GLY A 95 10.63 -7.68 -7.58
CA GLY A 95 11.16 -8.00 -8.89
C GLY A 95 10.28 -7.58 -10.07
N LEU A 96 9.01 -7.30 -9.88
CA LEU A 96 8.21 -6.67 -10.92
C LEU A 96 8.54 -5.18 -10.90
N ARG A 97 9.27 -4.74 -11.91
CA ARG A 97 9.51 -3.31 -12.10
C ARG A 97 8.18 -2.66 -12.36
N ILE A 98 7.78 -1.78 -11.45
CA ILE A 98 6.64 -0.88 -11.64
C ILE A 98 6.83 -0.18 -12.98
N GLY A 99 5.88 -0.32 -13.91
CA GLY A 99 5.93 0.26 -15.24
C GLY A 99 6.46 -0.65 -16.35
N ASP A 100 6.82 -1.91 -16.07
CA ASP A 100 7.17 -2.89 -17.12
C ASP A 100 5.92 -3.52 -17.75
N ALA A 101 4.77 -3.46 -17.09
CA ALA A 101 3.52 -3.88 -17.69
C ALA A 101 3.08 -2.85 -18.74
N PRO A 102 2.72 -3.29 -19.97
CA PRO A 102 2.22 -2.37 -20.96
C PRO A 102 0.93 -1.71 -20.46
N LEU A 103 0.82 -0.39 -20.67
CA LEU A 103 -0.41 0.30 -20.39
C LEU A 103 -1.56 -0.28 -21.22
N PRO A 104 -2.79 -0.32 -20.69
CA PRO A 104 -3.97 -0.69 -21.45
C PRO A 104 -4.09 0.14 -22.75
N HIS A 105 -4.63 -0.47 -23.79
CA HIS A 105 -4.80 0.19 -25.08
C HIS A 105 -5.72 1.42 -24.98
N GLU A 106 -6.79 1.28 -24.16
CA GLU A 106 -7.70 2.37 -23.85
C GLU A 106 -7.65 2.65 -22.34
N LEU A 107 -7.41 3.91 -21.98
CA LEU A 107 -7.40 4.34 -20.59
C LEU A 107 -8.80 4.83 -20.23
N ARG A 108 -9.67 3.91 -19.79
CA ARG A 108 -11.07 4.23 -19.47
C ARG A 108 -11.30 4.49 -17.98
N TYR A 109 -10.51 3.85 -17.13
CA TYR A 109 -10.68 3.94 -15.67
C TYR A 109 -9.36 4.29 -15.01
N LEU A 110 -9.46 5.15 -13.99
CA LEU A 110 -8.36 5.56 -13.13
C LEU A 110 -8.68 5.16 -11.70
N TYR A 111 -7.69 4.63 -10.99
CA TYR A 111 -7.83 4.22 -9.59
C TYR A 111 -6.76 4.86 -8.73
N GLU A 112 -7.19 5.28 -7.54
CA GLU A 112 -6.33 5.81 -6.49
C GLU A 112 -6.42 4.90 -5.26
N PRO A 113 -5.33 4.21 -4.89
CA PRO A 113 -5.33 3.33 -3.73
C PRO A 113 -5.67 4.08 -2.43
N ASN A 114 -6.30 3.37 -1.49
CA ASN A 114 -6.58 3.92 -0.18
C ASN A 114 -5.30 4.06 0.68
N ALA A 115 -5.42 4.75 1.81
CA ALA A 115 -4.29 5.07 2.67
C ALA A 115 -3.57 3.84 3.23
N SER A 116 -4.27 2.71 3.48
CA SER A 116 -3.63 1.49 3.96
C SER A 116 -2.74 0.85 2.89
N ILE A 117 -3.17 0.83 1.63
CA ILE A 117 -2.39 0.36 0.49
C ILE A 117 -1.19 1.29 0.24
N MET A 118 -1.41 2.59 0.29
CA MET A 118 -0.33 3.58 0.16
C MET A 118 0.74 3.38 1.23
N LYS A 119 0.34 3.12 2.48
CA LYS A 119 1.24 2.84 3.59
C LYS A 119 1.96 1.50 3.45
N ALA A 120 1.26 0.47 2.98
CA ALA A 120 1.84 -0.85 2.73
C ALA A 120 2.86 -0.80 1.59
N GLY A 121 2.62 0.02 0.57
CA GLY A 121 3.44 0.10 -0.64
C GLY A 121 3.40 -1.19 -1.46
N CYS A 122 2.29 -1.94 -1.41
CA CYS A 122 2.11 -3.24 -2.06
C CYS A 122 1.49 -3.10 -3.47
N PHE A 123 2.04 -2.21 -4.28
CA PHE A 123 1.45 -1.83 -5.57
C PHE A 123 1.47 -2.97 -6.60
N ASP A 124 2.49 -3.81 -6.60
CA ASP A 124 2.57 -5.02 -7.43
C ASP A 124 1.54 -6.09 -7.02
N VAL A 125 1.22 -6.21 -5.72
CA VAL A 125 0.11 -7.06 -5.26
C VAL A 125 -1.21 -6.55 -5.80
N VAL A 126 -1.41 -5.22 -5.82
CA VAL A 126 -2.60 -4.59 -6.39
C VAL A 126 -2.69 -4.88 -7.89
N GLU A 127 -1.60 -4.67 -8.66
CA GLU A 127 -1.55 -5.00 -10.09
C GLU A 127 -1.89 -6.47 -10.35
N ALA A 128 -1.22 -7.38 -9.64
CA ALA A 128 -1.42 -8.81 -9.84
C ALA A 128 -2.84 -9.28 -9.49
N ARG A 129 -3.45 -8.70 -8.46
CA ARG A 129 -4.77 -9.15 -7.97
C ARG A 129 -5.94 -8.52 -8.71
N PHE A 130 -5.80 -7.27 -9.10
CA PHE A 130 -6.90 -6.49 -9.71
C PHE A 130 -6.74 -6.26 -11.22
N GLY A 131 -5.58 -6.54 -11.79
CA GLY A 131 -5.33 -6.35 -13.22
C GLY A 131 -5.27 -4.89 -13.66
N ALA A 132 -5.31 -3.94 -12.72
CA ALA A 132 -5.09 -2.53 -13.01
C ALA A 132 -3.59 -2.25 -13.05
N VAL A 133 -3.12 -1.51 -14.06
CA VAL A 133 -1.69 -1.24 -14.30
C VAL A 133 -1.31 0.11 -13.74
N GLN A 134 -0.20 0.19 -13.02
CA GLN A 134 0.31 1.46 -12.52
C GLN A 134 0.79 2.35 -13.67
N ILE A 135 0.37 3.62 -13.73
CA ILE A 135 0.70 4.55 -14.83
C ILE A 135 2.20 4.77 -14.98
N GLY A 136 2.92 4.73 -13.86
CA GLY A 136 4.36 4.91 -13.85
C GLY A 136 4.94 4.89 -12.45
N PRO A 137 6.27 4.77 -12.33
CA PRO A 137 6.93 4.72 -11.03
C PRO A 137 6.60 5.98 -10.21
N SER A 138 6.26 5.78 -8.95
CA SER A 138 5.92 6.84 -7.98
C SER A 138 4.66 7.66 -8.29
N SER A 139 3.86 7.28 -9.31
CA SER A 139 2.56 7.92 -9.56
C SER A 139 1.51 7.50 -8.52
N HIS A 140 1.60 6.22 -8.10
CA HIS A 140 0.63 5.57 -7.21
C HIS A 140 -0.82 5.61 -7.74
N LEU A 141 -0.96 5.74 -9.05
CA LEU A 141 -2.23 5.71 -9.77
C LEU A 141 -2.24 4.49 -10.70
N PHE A 142 -3.40 3.86 -10.82
CA PHE A 142 -3.61 2.69 -11.65
C PHE A 142 -4.64 2.99 -12.72
N VAL A 143 -4.56 2.28 -13.82
CA VAL A 143 -5.48 2.41 -14.95
C VAL A 143 -5.92 1.05 -15.47
N SER A 144 -7.10 1.00 -16.06
CA SER A 144 -7.60 -0.15 -16.80
C SER A 144 -8.49 0.29 -17.96
N ASP A 145 -8.76 -0.63 -18.88
CA ASP A 145 -9.74 -0.49 -19.96
C ASP A 145 -11.13 -0.97 -19.55
N GLU A 146 -11.23 -1.88 -18.58
CA GLU A 146 -12.47 -2.38 -18.01
C GLU A 146 -12.60 -1.96 -16.54
N PRO A 147 -13.84 -1.87 -15.99
CA PRO A 147 -14.04 -1.55 -14.60
C PRO A 147 -13.48 -2.67 -13.71
N VAL A 148 -12.81 -2.29 -12.64
CA VAL A 148 -12.23 -3.20 -11.65
C VAL A 148 -13.08 -3.20 -10.39
N ASP A 149 -13.74 -4.31 -10.12
CA ASP A 149 -14.53 -4.48 -8.92
C ASP A 149 -13.66 -4.72 -7.68
N GLY A 150 -14.08 -4.13 -6.57
CA GLY A 150 -13.42 -4.34 -5.28
C GLY A 150 -12.01 -3.74 -5.17
N PHE A 151 -11.62 -2.83 -6.07
CA PHE A 151 -10.33 -2.13 -5.97
C PHE A 151 -10.21 -1.46 -4.60
N PRO A 152 -9.08 -1.65 -3.87
CA PRO A 152 -8.91 -1.10 -2.52
C PRO A 152 -8.56 0.40 -2.58
N GLY A 153 -9.54 1.23 -2.88
CA GLY A 153 -9.38 2.66 -3.07
C GLY A 153 -10.59 3.30 -3.72
N ARG A 154 -10.36 4.31 -4.56
CA ARG A 154 -11.38 5.02 -5.32
C ARG A 154 -11.17 4.79 -6.81
N GLY A 155 -12.25 4.53 -7.54
CA GLY A 155 -12.26 4.43 -8.99
C GLY A 155 -12.96 5.63 -9.64
N PHE A 156 -12.47 6.02 -10.81
CA PHE A 156 -12.99 7.13 -11.61
C PHE A 156 -13.08 6.69 -13.08
N ALA A 157 -14.18 7.04 -13.75
CA ALA A 157 -14.22 6.98 -15.20
C ALA A 157 -13.41 8.14 -15.78
N ILE A 158 -12.57 7.86 -16.78
CA ILE A 158 -11.78 8.88 -17.46
C ILE A 158 -12.65 9.47 -18.59
N GLU A 159 -13.10 10.71 -18.42
CA GLU A 159 -13.88 11.42 -19.43
C GLU A 159 -12.99 11.88 -20.60
N THR A 160 -11.79 12.34 -20.30
CA THR A 160 -10.88 12.85 -21.30
C THR A 160 -9.44 12.96 -20.78
N ILE A 161 -8.50 12.85 -21.68
CA ILE A 161 -7.07 13.03 -21.43
C ILE A 161 -6.56 14.15 -22.32
N GLY A 162 -5.67 14.99 -21.81
CA GLY A 162 -5.10 16.05 -22.59
C GLY A 162 -3.88 16.69 -21.94
N GLY A 163 -3.25 17.59 -22.68
CA GLY A 163 -2.06 18.31 -22.22
C GLY A 163 -2.39 19.50 -21.31
N MET A 164 -1.34 20.07 -20.71
CA MET A 164 -1.42 21.21 -19.77
C MET A 164 -1.41 22.57 -20.46
N GLY A 165 -1.50 22.61 -21.80
CA GLY A 165 -1.56 23.87 -22.55
C GLY A 165 -2.83 24.66 -22.23
N LYS A 166 -2.72 26.00 -22.09
CA LYS A 166 -3.82 26.91 -21.71
C LYS A 166 -5.11 26.70 -22.53
N LYS A 167 -4.96 26.52 -23.86
CA LYS A 167 -6.10 26.28 -24.77
C LYS A 167 -6.77 24.93 -24.49
N GLU A 168 -5.99 23.92 -24.22
CA GLU A 168 -6.46 22.57 -23.96
C GLU A 168 -7.11 22.46 -22.58
N LEU A 169 -6.50 23.02 -21.55
CA LEU A 169 -7.10 23.13 -20.22
C LEU A 169 -8.46 23.84 -20.27
N LYS A 170 -8.57 24.94 -21.04
CA LYS A 170 -9.86 25.62 -21.22
C LYS A 170 -10.90 24.72 -21.86
N ARG A 171 -10.49 23.87 -22.82
CA ARG A 171 -11.38 22.89 -23.45
C ARG A 171 -11.79 21.80 -22.48
N LEU A 172 -10.84 21.22 -21.73
CA LEU A 172 -11.07 20.14 -20.75
C LEU A 172 -11.99 20.57 -19.62
N LEU A 173 -11.87 21.80 -19.17
CA LEU A 173 -12.65 22.35 -18.05
C LEU A 173 -13.95 23.05 -18.51
N SER A 174 -14.23 23.06 -19.81
CA SER A 174 -15.44 23.71 -20.34
C SER A 174 -16.69 22.97 -19.89
N GLY A 175 -17.63 23.71 -19.29
CA GLY A 175 -18.90 23.16 -18.79
C GLY A 175 -18.82 22.56 -17.38
N LEU A 176 -17.66 22.64 -16.71
CA LEU A 176 -17.53 22.25 -15.32
C LEU A 176 -17.68 23.47 -14.40
N ASP A 177 -18.61 23.39 -13.45
CA ASP A 177 -18.78 24.43 -12.41
C ASP A 177 -17.74 24.29 -11.29
N ARG A 178 -17.27 23.06 -11.04
CA ARG A 178 -16.29 22.72 -10.01
C ARG A 178 -15.36 21.61 -10.46
N ALA A 179 -14.10 21.67 -10.05
CA ALA A 179 -13.13 20.60 -10.25
C ALA A 179 -12.21 20.49 -9.03
N ASN A 180 -11.92 19.27 -8.62
CA ASN A 180 -10.86 18.99 -7.66
C ASN A 180 -9.57 18.74 -8.41
N ILE A 181 -8.48 19.39 -8.00
CA ILE A 181 -7.17 19.22 -8.60
C ILE A 181 -6.32 18.32 -7.69
N ALA A 182 -5.91 17.17 -8.20
CA ALA A 182 -4.94 16.30 -7.56
C ALA A 182 -3.65 16.26 -8.39
N VAL A 183 -2.52 16.59 -7.77
CA VAL A 183 -1.20 16.55 -8.40
C VAL A 183 -0.46 15.31 -7.91
N ARG A 184 0.05 14.50 -8.82
CA ARG A 184 0.83 13.30 -8.53
C ARG A 184 2.13 13.33 -9.31
N ASN A 185 3.25 13.34 -8.57
CA ASN A 185 4.61 13.27 -9.15
C ASN A 185 4.84 14.25 -10.32
N PHE A 186 4.40 15.48 -10.16
CA PHE A 186 4.51 16.53 -11.16
C PHE A 186 5.30 17.72 -10.58
N PRO A 187 6.18 18.38 -11.35
CA PRO A 187 7.07 19.41 -10.83
C PRO A 187 6.38 20.73 -10.43
N LEU A 188 5.08 20.89 -10.75
CA LEU A 188 4.31 22.05 -10.37
C LEU A 188 3.35 21.70 -9.22
N THR A 189 3.23 22.59 -8.25
CA THR A 189 2.20 22.54 -7.21
C THR A 189 0.85 22.96 -7.77
N ALA A 190 -0.24 22.41 -7.21
CA ALA A 190 -1.56 22.91 -7.53
C ALA A 190 -1.66 24.39 -7.13
N PRO A 191 -2.26 25.26 -7.96
CA PRO A 191 -2.53 26.63 -7.56
C PRO A 191 -3.48 26.64 -6.36
N GLN A 192 -3.17 27.49 -5.38
CA GLN A 192 -4.02 27.74 -4.23
C GLN A 192 -5.25 28.55 -4.63
#